data_243c70d3c2702da18434a7c302d90b6f
#
_entry.id   243c70d3c2702da18434a7c302d90b6f
#
_cell.length_a   1.000
_cell.length_b   1.000
_cell.length_c   1.000
_cell.angle_alpha   90.00
_cell.angle_beta   90.00
_cell.angle_gamma   90.00
#
_symmetry.space_group_name_H-M   'P 1'
#
loop_
_entity.id
_entity.type
_entity.pdbx_description
1 polymer ?
#
loop_
_entity_poly.entity_id
_entity_poly.type
_entity_poly.pdbx_seq_one_letter_code
_entity_poly.pdbx_strand_id
1 'polypeptide(L)'
;MTVAAYVYPGWHPIPERDASFHPGFTEWALVAGCTPRFPGHAQPKVPLLGAYDDRDPVEVGRRVALGRAHGVDAFVHGLFWCRGKRVFEDALDLGFLGSEVGRTTPFAVMWANRMPRRVLPVRRADAPVIEGERLVPSDVADFVALVTFVAERYFVRPNYLRVAGRPYFSIFDSTFFVKELGLEQAAQAVRAARRRLRDLGLPDVHLAAIEPSAEVVGAVRDVGFDSVTHYVLLPEWRGPFLQDYATCAARRAGEWAGVARAAGLPYVPSVATGWDASPRGADFGPGRPDKYPWSPVVVGEHPEHFAEALARAHRFAADAPLGDPLVFVASWNEWSEGHYLEPDQRFGHGWLEAVRAARP
;
A
#
# COMPACT_ATOMS: atom_id res chain seq x y z
N MET A 1 20.45 -3.06 1.85
CA MET A 1 19.19 -3.28 1.12
C MET A 1 18.03 -3.31 2.10
N THR A 2 17.06 -2.43 1.96
CA THR A 2 15.88 -2.34 2.82
C THR A 2 14.65 -2.93 2.11
N VAL A 3 13.96 -3.86 2.75
CA VAL A 3 12.67 -4.40 2.29
C VAL A 3 11.57 -3.78 3.14
N ALA A 4 10.69 -3.01 2.51
CA ALA A 4 9.57 -2.34 3.18
C ALA A 4 8.23 -2.92 2.68
N ALA A 5 7.36 -3.37 3.58
CA ALA A 5 6.06 -3.91 3.22
C ALA A 5 4.95 -2.87 3.46
N TYR A 6 4.06 -2.71 2.49
CA TYR A 6 2.85 -1.90 2.66
C TYR A 6 1.89 -2.57 3.63
N VAL A 7 1.26 -1.79 4.50
CA VAL A 7 0.30 -2.25 5.50
C VAL A 7 -1.07 -1.65 5.23
N TYR A 8 -2.05 -2.50 5.07
CA TYR A 8 -3.44 -2.12 4.98
C TYR A 8 -4.09 -2.12 6.38
N PRO A 9 -4.71 -1.01 6.84
CA PRO A 9 -5.21 -0.87 8.19
C PRO A 9 -6.71 -1.18 8.33
N GLY A 10 -7.24 -2.12 7.58
CA GLY A 10 -8.69 -2.36 7.46
C GLY A 10 -9.23 -3.52 8.28
N TRP A 11 -8.55 -3.96 9.35
CA TRP A 11 -8.83 -5.20 10.06
C TRP A 11 -9.53 -5.00 11.41
N HIS A 12 -9.96 -3.77 11.71
CA HIS A 12 -10.82 -3.42 12.85
C HIS A 12 -12.10 -2.72 12.39
N PRO A 13 -13.18 -2.77 13.19
CA PRO A 13 -14.40 -2.08 12.88
C PRO A 13 -14.24 -0.55 13.02
N ILE A 14 -14.90 0.18 12.15
CA ILE A 14 -14.99 1.64 12.18
C ILE A 14 -16.43 2.09 11.93
N PRO A 15 -16.86 3.26 12.45
CA PRO A 15 -18.23 3.74 12.33
C PRO A 15 -18.73 3.80 10.88
N GLU A 16 -17.88 4.22 9.94
CA GLU A 16 -18.21 4.32 8.52
C GLU A 16 -18.56 2.96 7.89
N ARG A 17 -17.86 1.91 8.30
CA ARG A 17 -18.13 0.53 7.85
C ARG A 17 -19.31 -0.08 8.56
N ASP A 18 -19.43 0.15 9.85
CA ASP A 18 -20.60 -0.31 10.65
C ASP A 18 -21.91 0.24 10.08
N ALA A 19 -21.93 1.50 9.71
CA ALA A 19 -23.09 2.13 9.07
C ALA A 19 -23.40 1.59 7.67
N SER A 20 -22.38 1.15 6.93
CA SER A 20 -22.52 0.71 5.54
C SER A 20 -22.75 -0.80 5.39
N PHE A 21 -22.34 -1.59 6.35
CA PHE A 21 -22.45 -3.06 6.34
C PHE A 21 -23.27 -3.57 7.54
N HIS A 22 -22.64 -3.68 8.68
CA HIS A 22 -23.26 -4.08 9.95
C HIS A 22 -22.30 -3.74 11.11
N PRO A 23 -22.81 -3.58 12.36
CA PRO A 23 -21.96 -3.37 13.52
C PRO A 23 -20.85 -4.42 13.66
N GLY A 24 -19.63 -3.97 13.88
CA GLY A 24 -18.45 -4.83 14.01
C GLY A 24 -17.88 -5.34 12.68
N PHE A 25 -18.26 -4.78 11.53
CA PHE A 25 -17.76 -5.21 10.23
C PHE A 25 -16.25 -4.96 10.09
N THR A 26 -15.56 -6.01 9.61
CA THR A 26 -14.18 -5.93 9.11
C THR A 26 -14.08 -6.68 7.79
N GLU A 27 -13.02 -6.46 7.01
CA GLU A 27 -12.82 -7.20 5.77
C GLU A 27 -12.54 -8.70 5.98
N TRP A 28 -12.31 -9.15 7.22
CA TRP A 28 -12.28 -10.58 7.54
C TRP A 28 -13.56 -11.30 7.14
N ALA A 29 -14.70 -10.63 7.25
CA ALA A 29 -15.98 -11.20 6.80
C ALA A 29 -15.98 -11.46 5.28
N LEU A 30 -15.39 -10.57 4.48
CA LEU A 30 -15.26 -10.76 3.04
C LEU A 30 -14.28 -11.87 2.69
N VAL A 31 -13.14 -11.92 3.37
CA VAL A 31 -12.10 -12.95 3.16
C VAL A 31 -12.66 -14.33 3.48
N ALA A 32 -13.28 -14.49 4.64
CA ALA A 32 -13.85 -15.77 5.08
C ALA A 32 -15.06 -16.22 4.24
N GLY A 33 -15.86 -15.26 3.75
CA GLY A 33 -17.04 -15.52 2.92
C GLY A 33 -16.75 -15.75 1.44
N CYS A 34 -15.52 -15.56 0.99
CA CYS A 34 -15.17 -15.74 -0.41
C CYS A 34 -15.22 -17.22 -0.82
N THR A 35 -15.85 -17.51 -1.94
CA THR A 35 -15.95 -18.88 -2.48
C THR A 35 -15.19 -19.02 -3.79
N PRO A 36 -14.71 -20.24 -4.15
CA PRO A 36 -14.08 -20.49 -5.44
C PRO A 36 -15.01 -20.12 -6.61
N ARG A 37 -14.48 -19.42 -7.60
CA ARG A 37 -15.22 -18.94 -8.78
C ARG A 37 -14.95 -19.75 -10.05
N PHE A 38 -13.89 -20.53 -10.04
CA PHE A 38 -13.47 -21.42 -11.16
C PHE A 38 -12.67 -22.60 -10.60
N PRO A 39 -12.48 -23.71 -11.35
CA PRO A 39 -11.67 -24.84 -10.91
C PRO A 39 -10.23 -24.41 -10.55
N GLY A 40 -9.77 -24.83 -9.38
CA GLY A 40 -8.42 -24.48 -8.88
C GLY A 40 -8.30 -23.07 -8.28
N HIS A 41 -9.39 -22.29 -8.17
CA HIS A 41 -9.37 -21.00 -7.50
C HIS A 41 -9.10 -21.15 -6.00
N ALA A 42 -7.97 -20.59 -5.54
CA ALA A 42 -7.51 -20.69 -4.16
C ALA A 42 -8.21 -19.67 -3.25
N GLN A 43 -9.51 -19.87 -3.03
CA GLN A 43 -10.35 -19.12 -2.10
C GLN A 43 -11.19 -20.07 -1.23
N PRO A 44 -11.54 -19.69 0.01
CA PRO A 44 -11.06 -18.51 0.73
C PRO A 44 -9.58 -18.61 1.09
N LYS A 45 -8.88 -17.47 1.16
CA LYS A 45 -7.53 -17.41 1.71
C LYS A 45 -7.62 -17.43 3.24
N VAL A 46 -6.86 -18.33 3.90
CA VAL A 46 -7.00 -18.56 5.34
C VAL A 46 -5.69 -18.20 6.05
N PRO A 47 -5.70 -17.16 6.92
CA PRO A 47 -4.51 -16.80 7.68
C PRO A 47 -4.13 -17.91 8.68
N LEU A 48 -2.86 -18.32 8.68
CA LEU A 48 -2.34 -19.35 9.59
C LEU A 48 -2.41 -18.93 11.05
N LEU A 49 -2.23 -17.62 11.31
CA LEU A 49 -2.27 -17.05 12.66
C LEU A 49 -3.68 -16.57 13.06
N GLY A 50 -4.70 -16.87 12.24
CA GLY A 50 -6.08 -16.43 12.44
C GLY A 50 -6.32 -14.96 12.10
N ALA A 51 -7.61 -14.60 12.04
CA ALA A 51 -8.06 -13.22 11.94
C ALA A 51 -7.70 -12.45 13.23
N TYR A 52 -7.47 -11.14 13.10
CA TYR A 52 -7.07 -10.28 14.22
C TYR A 52 -7.67 -8.89 14.11
N ASP A 53 -7.68 -8.17 15.21
CA ASP A 53 -7.92 -6.74 15.28
C ASP A 53 -6.56 -6.02 15.20
N ASP A 54 -6.35 -5.21 14.19
CA ASP A 54 -5.08 -4.51 13.97
C ASP A 54 -4.86 -3.31 14.91
N ARG A 55 -5.76 -3.10 15.86
CA ARG A 55 -5.57 -2.21 17.02
C ARG A 55 -4.90 -2.90 18.20
N ASP A 56 -4.91 -4.23 18.24
CA ASP A 56 -4.31 -4.98 19.33
C ASP A 56 -2.77 -4.96 19.25
N PRO A 57 -2.07 -4.26 20.16
CA PRO A 57 -0.62 -4.12 20.11
C PRO A 57 0.13 -5.44 20.36
N VAL A 58 -0.49 -6.42 21.02
CA VAL A 58 0.12 -7.72 21.27
C VAL A 58 0.12 -8.55 19.97
N GLU A 59 -1.04 -8.65 19.31
CA GLU A 59 -1.16 -9.37 18.05
C GLU A 59 -0.36 -8.72 16.92
N VAL A 60 -0.43 -7.40 16.79
CA VAL A 60 0.38 -6.67 15.80
C VAL A 60 1.86 -6.81 16.10
N GLY A 61 2.28 -6.68 17.36
CA GLY A 61 3.68 -6.82 17.77
C GLY A 61 4.25 -8.20 17.44
N ARG A 62 3.48 -9.27 17.68
CA ARG A 62 3.86 -10.65 17.34
C ARG A 62 4.07 -10.82 15.83
N ARG A 63 3.17 -10.28 15.02
CA ARG A 63 3.24 -10.33 13.54
C ARG A 63 4.40 -9.49 12.99
N VAL A 64 4.61 -8.30 13.51
CA VAL A 64 5.77 -7.45 13.16
C VAL A 64 7.08 -8.14 13.50
N ALA A 65 7.20 -8.75 14.70
CA ALA A 65 8.38 -9.52 15.09
C ALA A 65 8.66 -10.67 14.11
N LEU A 66 7.61 -11.37 13.68
CA LEU A 66 7.71 -12.45 12.70
C LEU A 66 8.24 -11.92 11.34
N GLY A 67 7.70 -10.82 10.82
CA GLY A 67 8.17 -10.18 9.59
C GLY A 67 9.62 -9.76 9.68
N ARG A 68 10.00 -9.13 10.80
CA ARG A 68 11.39 -8.73 11.09
C ARG A 68 12.35 -9.91 11.09
N ALA A 69 11.98 -11.01 11.73
CA ALA A 69 12.80 -12.23 11.78
C ALA A 69 13.05 -12.86 10.39
N HIS A 70 12.20 -12.52 9.41
CA HIS A 70 12.32 -13.00 8.03
C HIS A 70 12.82 -11.94 7.04
N GLY A 71 13.22 -10.76 7.52
CA GLY A 71 13.86 -9.77 6.66
C GLY A 71 12.94 -8.69 6.10
N VAL A 72 11.74 -8.52 6.63
CA VAL A 72 10.96 -7.30 6.41
C VAL A 72 11.54 -6.21 7.31
N ASP A 73 12.21 -5.22 6.75
CA ASP A 73 12.96 -4.21 7.51
C ASP A 73 12.08 -3.05 7.97
N ALA A 74 11.06 -2.71 7.21
CA ALA A 74 10.17 -1.57 7.48
C ALA A 74 8.72 -1.86 7.08
N PHE A 75 7.79 -1.09 7.67
CA PHE A 75 6.35 -1.18 7.37
C PHE A 75 5.81 0.19 6.93
N VAL A 76 5.12 0.25 5.78
CA VAL A 76 4.56 1.49 5.24
C VAL A 76 3.05 1.47 5.40
N HIS A 77 2.56 2.21 6.39
CA HIS A 77 1.15 2.20 6.77
C HIS A 77 0.30 3.13 5.90
N GLY A 78 -0.84 2.64 5.45
CA GLY A 78 -1.86 3.47 4.83
C GLY A 78 -2.38 4.52 5.82
N LEU A 79 -2.27 5.79 5.46
CA LEU A 79 -2.82 6.92 6.21
C LEU A 79 -4.02 7.48 5.43
N PHE A 80 -5.19 7.36 6.01
CA PHE A 80 -6.43 7.89 5.44
C PHE A 80 -6.69 9.27 6.04
N TRP A 81 -6.58 10.30 5.21
CA TRP A 81 -6.76 11.70 5.59
C TRP A 81 -7.62 12.42 4.58
N CYS A 82 -8.59 13.18 5.08
CA CYS A 82 -9.38 14.10 4.30
C CYS A 82 -9.75 15.31 5.17
N ARG A 83 -9.19 16.48 4.89
CA ARG A 83 -9.49 17.76 5.57
C ARG A 83 -9.46 17.67 7.09
N GLY A 84 -8.41 17.06 7.64
CA GLY A 84 -8.23 16.86 9.08
C GLY A 84 -8.94 15.64 9.64
N LYS A 85 -9.87 15.02 8.92
CA LYS A 85 -10.48 13.75 9.33
C LYS A 85 -9.54 12.59 9.03
N ARG A 86 -9.38 11.70 10.00
CA ARG A 86 -8.65 10.44 9.86
C ARG A 86 -9.60 9.26 9.96
N VAL A 87 -9.23 8.15 9.34
CA VAL A 87 -9.92 6.87 9.43
C VAL A 87 -8.87 5.76 9.50
N PHE A 88 -9.13 4.70 10.25
CA PHE A 88 -8.21 3.57 10.50
C PHE A 88 -6.91 3.94 11.22
N GLU A 89 -6.82 5.11 11.82
CA GLU A 89 -5.61 5.56 12.52
C GLU A 89 -5.17 4.63 13.64
N ASP A 90 -6.10 3.94 14.27
CA ASP A 90 -5.85 3.08 15.43
C ASP A 90 -4.96 1.88 15.08
N ALA A 91 -4.98 1.40 13.85
CA ALA A 91 -4.07 0.34 13.40
C ALA A 91 -2.59 0.76 13.52
N LEU A 92 -2.26 2.00 13.16
CA LEU A 92 -0.91 2.54 13.34
C LEU A 92 -0.67 3.01 14.77
N ASP A 93 -1.59 3.82 15.32
CA ASP A 93 -1.36 4.53 16.58
C ASP A 93 -1.45 3.61 17.79
N LEU A 94 -2.43 2.70 17.84
CA LEU A 94 -2.64 1.75 18.96
C LEU A 94 -1.98 0.40 18.67
N GLY A 95 -2.18 -0.15 17.48
CA GLY A 95 -1.64 -1.46 17.11
C GLY A 95 -0.13 -1.43 16.94
N PHE A 96 0.36 -0.84 15.87
CA PHE A 96 1.79 -0.87 15.54
C PHE A 96 2.63 -0.08 16.55
N LEU A 97 2.38 1.23 16.71
CA LEU A 97 3.14 2.10 17.61
C LEU A 97 2.84 1.85 19.11
N GLY A 98 1.72 1.21 19.42
CA GLY A 98 1.40 0.72 20.76
C GLY A 98 2.22 -0.50 21.17
N SER A 99 2.65 -1.32 20.19
CA SER A 99 3.44 -2.52 20.45
C SER A 99 4.90 -2.19 20.78
N GLU A 100 5.53 -3.01 21.63
CA GLU A 100 6.95 -2.84 21.99
C GLU A 100 7.86 -2.96 20.74
N VAL A 101 7.61 -3.96 19.92
CA VAL A 101 8.37 -4.21 18.69
C VAL A 101 8.15 -3.09 17.66
N GLY A 102 6.92 -2.63 17.48
CA GLY A 102 6.59 -1.56 16.51
C GLY A 102 7.25 -0.23 16.86
N ARG A 103 7.41 0.10 18.15
CA ARG A 103 8.12 1.32 18.59
C ARG A 103 9.58 1.39 18.18
N THR A 104 10.19 0.24 17.88
CA THR A 104 11.61 0.14 17.45
C THR A 104 11.77 -0.28 15.99
N THR A 105 10.71 -0.78 15.37
CA THR A 105 10.73 -1.20 13.96
C THR A 105 10.58 0.02 13.04
N PRO A 106 11.40 0.15 11.99
CA PRO A 106 11.24 1.21 11.01
C PRO A 106 9.86 1.22 10.36
N PHE A 107 9.28 2.40 10.24
CA PHE A 107 7.98 2.59 9.58
C PHE A 107 7.90 3.90 8.81
N ALA A 108 6.97 3.96 7.88
CA ALA A 108 6.58 5.17 7.17
C ALA A 108 5.06 5.21 6.99
N VAL A 109 4.55 6.33 6.50
CA VAL A 109 3.15 6.46 6.12
C VAL A 109 3.00 6.79 4.64
N MET A 110 1.93 6.27 4.07
CA MET A 110 1.49 6.49 2.70
C MET A 110 0.11 7.12 2.75
N TRP A 111 -0.05 8.32 2.19
CA TRP A 111 -1.37 8.93 2.12
C TRP A 111 -2.27 8.21 1.12
N ALA A 112 -3.31 7.54 1.64
CA ALA A 112 -4.36 6.90 0.85
C ALA A 112 -5.39 7.95 0.41
N ASN A 113 -5.03 8.73 -0.60
CA ASN A 113 -5.73 9.94 -1.02
C ASN A 113 -7.04 9.73 -1.81
N ARG A 114 -7.56 8.50 -1.87
CA ARG A 114 -8.90 8.16 -2.37
C ARG A 114 -9.75 7.53 -1.28
N MET A 115 -9.91 8.24 -0.17
CA MET A 115 -10.53 7.74 1.06
C MET A 115 -11.86 7.00 0.83
N PRO A 116 -12.87 7.53 0.13
CA PRO A 116 -14.17 6.85 0.05
C PRO A 116 -14.12 5.47 -0.61
N ARG A 117 -13.28 5.31 -1.64
CA ARG A 117 -13.12 4.03 -2.33
C ARG A 117 -12.36 2.99 -1.54
N ARG A 118 -11.62 3.43 -0.52
CA ARG A 118 -10.72 2.59 0.26
C ARG A 118 -11.31 2.20 1.61
N VAL A 119 -12.11 3.08 2.18
CA VAL A 119 -12.82 2.83 3.44
C VAL A 119 -13.95 1.83 3.20
N LEU A 120 -14.66 1.95 2.09
CA LEU A 120 -15.72 1.05 1.69
C LEU A 120 -15.22 0.15 0.55
N PRO A 121 -14.71 -1.05 0.86
CA PRO A 121 -14.07 -1.95 -0.11
C PRO A 121 -15.06 -2.46 -1.15
N VAL A 122 -16.35 -2.49 -0.82
CA VAL A 122 -17.42 -2.95 -1.68
C VAL A 122 -18.45 -1.83 -1.82
N ARG A 123 -18.86 -1.52 -3.06
CA ARG A 123 -20.00 -0.62 -3.30
C ARG A 123 -21.29 -1.40 -3.19
N ARG A 124 -22.09 -1.07 -2.19
CA ARG A 124 -23.47 -1.50 -2.12
C ARG A 124 -24.35 -0.41 -2.75
N ALA A 125 -25.42 -0.81 -3.44
CA ALA A 125 -26.35 0.13 -4.07
C ALA A 125 -27.05 1.03 -3.06
N ASP A 126 -27.23 0.53 -1.82
CA ASP A 126 -27.88 1.15 -0.68
C ASP A 126 -26.89 1.72 0.36
N ALA A 127 -25.58 1.63 0.12
CA ALA A 127 -24.59 2.15 1.05
C ALA A 127 -24.77 3.68 1.19
N PRO A 128 -24.79 4.19 2.42
CA PRO A 128 -24.86 5.63 2.64
C PRO A 128 -23.66 6.30 1.94
N VAL A 129 -23.93 7.38 1.23
CA VAL A 129 -22.89 8.24 0.71
C VAL A 129 -22.20 8.85 1.92
N ILE A 130 -20.92 8.54 2.13
CA ILE A 130 -20.13 9.23 3.13
C ILE A 130 -20.05 10.68 2.66
N GLU A 131 -20.85 11.56 3.26
CA GLU A 131 -20.99 12.95 2.84
C GLU A 131 -19.63 13.67 2.86
N GLY A 132 -19.36 14.46 1.83
CA GLY A 132 -18.11 15.20 1.65
C GLY A 132 -16.94 14.40 1.09
N GLU A 133 -17.12 13.11 0.84
CA GLU A 133 -16.01 12.19 0.51
C GLU A 133 -15.99 11.70 -0.95
N ARG A 134 -16.86 12.20 -1.81
CA ARG A 134 -16.86 11.83 -3.24
C ARG A 134 -15.55 12.17 -3.95
N LEU A 135 -14.86 13.15 -3.42
CA LEU A 135 -13.55 13.57 -3.83
C LEU A 135 -12.77 13.77 -2.53
N VAL A 136 -11.55 13.33 -2.44
CA VAL A 136 -10.67 13.85 -1.42
C VAL A 136 -10.20 15.21 -1.94
N PRO A 137 -10.98 16.30 -1.74
CA PRO A 137 -10.59 17.59 -2.25
C PRO A 137 -9.38 17.99 -1.44
N SER A 138 -8.22 17.70 -1.97
CA SER A 138 -6.99 18.26 -1.51
C SER A 138 -6.84 19.61 -2.18
N ASP A 139 -6.81 20.65 -1.40
CA ASP A 139 -6.27 21.94 -1.82
C ASP A 139 -4.85 22.10 -1.24
N VAL A 140 -4.20 23.19 -1.62
CA VAL A 140 -2.85 23.50 -1.12
C VAL A 140 -2.82 23.54 0.42
N ALA A 141 -3.84 24.09 1.05
CA ALA A 141 -3.90 24.24 2.51
C ALA A 141 -4.09 22.89 3.21
N ASP A 142 -4.96 22.03 2.70
CA ASP A 142 -5.16 20.69 3.25
C ASP A 142 -3.89 19.81 3.11
N PHE A 143 -3.23 19.88 1.96
CA PHE A 143 -1.96 19.14 1.79
C PHE A 143 -0.87 19.62 2.75
N VAL A 144 -0.75 20.94 2.97
CA VAL A 144 0.17 21.50 3.97
C VAL A 144 -0.20 21.04 5.38
N ALA A 145 -1.50 21.03 5.72
CA ALA A 145 -1.99 20.56 7.01
C ALA A 145 -1.67 19.07 7.22
N LEU A 146 -1.93 18.23 6.20
CA LEU A 146 -1.58 16.80 6.23
C LEU A 146 -0.09 16.59 6.49
N VAL A 147 0.78 17.22 5.67
CA VAL A 147 2.25 17.03 5.81
C VAL A 147 2.74 17.56 7.14
N THR A 148 2.19 18.67 7.64
CA THR A 148 2.50 19.22 8.98
C THR A 148 2.12 18.20 10.07
N PHE A 149 0.89 17.68 10.02
CA PHE A 149 0.42 16.66 10.97
C PHE A 149 1.32 15.42 10.98
N VAL A 150 1.64 14.90 9.79
CA VAL A 150 2.52 13.72 9.67
C VAL A 150 3.91 14.01 10.22
N ALA A 151 4.44 15.22 9.99
CA ALA A 151 5.77 15.60 10.44
C ALA A 151 5.83 15.72 11.97
N GLU A 152 4.89 16.43 12.58
CA GLU A 152 4.84 16.63 14.04
C GLU A 152 4.58 15.33 14.80
N ARG A 153 3.84 14.39 14.22
CA ARG A 153 3.46 13.15 14.89
C ARG A 153 4.39 11.97 14.58
N TYR A 154 4.87 11.85 13.35
CA TYR A 154 5.58 10.66 12.89
C TYR A 154 7.02 10.93 12.46
N PHE A 155 7.34 11.98 11.67
CA PHE A 155 8.71 12.23 11.18
C PHE A 155 9.71 12.46 12.32
N VAL A 156 9.25 12.95 13.46
CA VAL A 156 10.07 13.18 14.67
C VAL A 156 10.47 11.88 15.38
N ARG A 157 9.85 10.76 15.04
CA ARG A 157 10.16 9.48 15.69
C ARG A 157 11.51 8.94 15.20
N PRO A 158 12.33 8.38 16.10
CA PRO A 158 13.66 7.88 15.74
C PRO A 158 13.61 6.70 14.78
N ASN A 159 12.53 5.89 14.82
CA ASN A 159 12.31 4.75 13.93
C ASN A 159 11.50 5.09 12.66
N TYR A 160 11.30 6.38 12.34
CA TYR A 160 10.66 6.72 11.08
C TYR A 160 11.62 6.45 9.90
N LEU A 161 11.14 5.74 8.87
CA LEU A 161 11.93 5.38 7.69
C LEU A 161 12.44 6.64 6.97
N ARG A 162 13.73 6.64 6.66
CA ARG A 162 14.39 7.73 5.94
C ARG A 162 15.04 7.23 4.65
N VAL A 163 14.99 8.04 3.62
CA VAL A 163 15.70 7.85 2.36
C VAL A 163 16.65 9.02 2.17
N ALA A 164 17.93 8.76 2.03
CA ALA A 164 18.98 9.78 1.99
C ALA A 164 18.85 10.79 3.15
N GLY A 165 18.59 10.30 4.37
CA GLY A 165 18.43 11.10 5.59
C GLY A 165 17.09 11.83 5.74
N ARG A 166 16.24 11.88 4.71
CA ARG A 166 14.94 12.56 4.73
C ARG A 166 13.81 11.58 5.07
N PRO A 167 12.84 11.94 5.93
CA PRO A 167 11.66 11.13 6.20
C PRO A 167 10.94 10.75 4.91
N TYR A 168 10.65 9.46 4.73
CA TYR A 168 9.91 8.98 3.55
C TYR A 168 8.40 9.22 3.72
N PHE A 169 7.79 9.83 2.73
CA PHE A 169 6.33 9.98 2.65
C PHE A 169 5.87 9.74 1.22
N SER A 170 4.77 9.03 1.01
CA SER A 170 4.27 8.73 -0.32
C SER A 170 2.80 9.07 -0.50
N ILE A 171 2.43 9.41 -1.73
CA ILE A 171 1.04 9.65 -2.14
C ILE A 171 0.59 8.44 -2.96
N PHE A 172 -0.44 7.74 -2.47
CA PHE A 172 -0.90 6.47 -3.05
C PHE A 172 -1.34 6.61 -4.52
N ASP A 173 -2.19 7.58 -4.83
CA ASP A 173 -2.62 7.86 -6.20
C ASP A 173 -2.10 9.24 -6.60
N SER A 174 -0.85 9.28 -7.04
CA SER A 174 -0.20 10.51 -7.49
C SER A 174 -0.86 11.08 -8.73
N THR A 175 -1.43 10.24 -9.59
CA THR A 175 -2.22 10.67 -10.75
C THR A 175 -3.44 11.46 -10.33
N PHE A 176 -4.19 10.94 -9.36
CA PHE A 176 -5.37 11.63 -8.82
C PHE A 176 -4.98 12.95 -8.14
N PHE A 177 -3.91 12.95 -7.33
CA PHE A 177 -3.40 14.17 -6.69
C PHE A 177 -3.09 15.27 -7.70
N VAL A 178 -2.38 14.93 -8.78
CA VAL A 178 -2.01 15.91 -9.81
C VAL A 178 -3.21 16.34 -10.64
N LYS A 179 -4.12 15.42 -10.99
CA LYS A 179 -5.32 15.76 -11.78
C LYS A 179 -6.34 16.58 -11.00
N GLU A 180 -6.50 16.31 -9.70
CA GLU A 180 -7.44 17.03 -8.84
C GLU A 180 -7.01 18.49 -8.63
N LEU A 181 -5.73 18.72 -8.35
CA LEU A 181 -5.22 20.07 -8.13
C LEU A 181 -4.87 20.81 -9.43
N GLY A 182 -4.51 20.08 -10.48
CA GLY A 182 -3.77 20.60 -11.61
C GLY A 182 -2.27 20.76 -11.30
N LEU A 183 -1.44 20.72 -12.33
CA LEU A 183 0.02 20.67 -12.20
C LEU A 183 0.60 21.83 -11.37
N GLU A 184 0.12 23.06 -11.63
CA GLU A 184 0.63 24.25 -10.95
C GLU A 184 0.31 24.23 -9.45
N GLN A 185 -0.93 23.94 -9.08
CA GLN A 185 -1.34 23.88 -7.67
C GLN A 185 -0.73 22.69 -6.95
N ALA A 186 -0.58 21.53 -7.61
CA ALA A 186 0.13 20.39 -7.04
C ALA A 186 1.59 20.74 -6.70
N ALA A 187 2.29 21.40 -7.63
CA ALA A 187 3.64 21.88 -7.38
C ALA A 187 3.69 22.97 -6.27
N GLN A 188 2.69 23.86 -6.25
CA GLN A 188 2.55 24.85 -5.18
C GLN A 188 2.34 24.19 -3.82
N ALA A 189 1.48 23.14 -3.74
CA ALA A 189 1.21 22.40 -2.51
C ALA A 189 2.49 21.76 -1.96
N VAL A 190 3.25 21.07 -2.82
CA VAL A 190 4.52 20.44 -2.42
C VAL A 190 5.53 21.50 -1.94
N ARG A 191 5.70 22.61 -2.69
CA ARG A 191 6.59 23.70 -2.27
C ARG A 191 6.16 24.34 -0.96
N ALA A 192 4.86 24.54 -0.75
CA ALA A 192 4.32 25.12 0.48
C ALA A 192 4.53 24.18 1.68
N ALA A 193 4.29 22.88 1.52
CA ALA A 193 4.54 21.88 2.55
C ALA A 193 6.04 21.85 2.95
N ARG A 194 6.96 21.84 1.98
CA ARG A 194 8.41 21.89 2.25
C ARG A 194 8.83 23.18 2.95
N ARG A 195 8.25 24.35 2.58
CA ARG A 195 8.48 25.60 3.33
C ARG A 195 7.98 25.48 4.77
N ARG A 196 6.77 24.96 4.95
CA ARG A 196 6.20 24.79 6.30
C ARG A 196 7.07 23.89 7.20
N LEU A 197 7.62 22.81 6.66
CA LEU A 197 8.56 21.96 7.40
C LEU A 197 9.80 22.74 7.85
N ARG A 198 10.40 23.54 6.95
CA ARG A 198 11.56 24.40 7.31
C ARG A 198 11.21 25.43 8.38
N ASP A 199 10.06 26.10 8.26
CA ASP A 199 9.60 27.11 9.22
C ASP A 199 9.39 26.50 10.63
N LEU A 200 9.06 25.22 10.70
CA LEU A 200 8.93 24.45 11.96
C LEU A 200 10.27 23.88 12.44
N GLY A 201 11.37 24.07 11.73
CA GLY A 201 12.65 23.45 12.04
C GLY A 201 12.67 21.93 11.86
N LEU A 202 11.73 21.40 11.07
CA LEU A 202 11.62 19.96 10.75
C LEU A 202 12.42 19.60 9.50
N PRO A 203 12.89 18.33 9.39
CA PRO A 203 13.59 17.85 8.21
C PRO A 203 12.72 17.98 6.95
N ASP A 204 13.36 18.22 5.80
CA ASP A 204 12.70 18.10 4.50
C ASP A 204 12.29 16.65 4.24
N VAL A 205 11.21 16.47 3.48
CA VAL A 205 10.62 15.15 3.19
C VAL A 205 11.17 14.57 1.89
N HIS A 206 11.39 13.23 1.85
CA HIS A 206 11.49 12.47 0.61
C HIS A 206 10.07 12.08 0.19
N LEU A 207 9.55 12.74 -0.86
CA LEU A 207 8.19 12.54 -1.35
C LEU A 207 8.19 11.57 -2.53
N ALA A 208 7.49 10.44 -2.41
CA ALA A 208 7.37 9.44 -3.45
C ALA A 208 5.99 9.47 -4.14
N ALA A 209 5.99 9.43 -5.48
CA ALA A 209 4.77 9.27 -6.27
C ALA A 209 4.49 7.78 -6.48
N ILE A 210 3.32 7.31 -6.01
CA ILE A 210 2.85 5.95 -6.28
C ILE A 210 1.88 5.99 -7.47
N GLU A 211 2.04 5.04 -8.38
CA GLU A 211 1.17 4.80 -9.55
C GLU A 211 0.95 6.04 -10.46
N PRO A 212 1.99 6.79 -10.84
CA PRO A 212 1.80 7.84 -11.82
C PRO A 212 1.40 7.25 -13.18
N SER A 213 0.25 7.65 -13.71
CA SER A 213 -0.20 7.24 -15.03
C SER A 213 0.71 7.80 -16.14
N ALA A 214 0.58 7.23 -17.35
CA ALA A 214 1.32 7.72 -18.52
C ALA A 214 1.11 9.22 -18.81
N GLU A 215 -0.04 9.77 -18.42
CA GLU A 215 -0.36 11.20 -18.60
C GLU A 215 0.32 12.12 -17.58
N VAL A 216 0.71 11.58 -16.42
CA VAL A 216 1.22 12.35 -15.28
C VAL A 216 2.68 12.06 -14.99
N VAL A 217 3.18 10.89 -15.36
CA VAL A 217 4.54 10.43 -15.02
C VAL A 217 5.64 11.40 -15.45
N GLY A 218 5.50 12.04 -16.59
CA GLY A 218 6.47 13.05 -17.07
C GLY A 218 6.51 14.36 -16.27
N ALA A 219 5.45 14.64 -15.49
CA ALA A 219 5.32 15.87 -14.72
C ALA A 219 5.66 15.72 -13.22
N VAL A 220 5.78 14.49 -12.69
CA VAL A 220 5.96 14.28 -11.25
C VAL A 220 7.22 14.93 -10.70
N ARG A 221 8.29 15.01 -11.49
CA ARG A 221 9.53 15.70 -11.12
C ARG A 221 9.30 17.19 -10.92
N ASP A 222 8.60 17.84 -11.83
CA ASP A 222 8.34 19.29 -11.80
C ASP A 222 7.33 19.65 -10.70
N VAL A 223 6.44 18.72 -10.34
CA VAL A 223 5.58 18.82 -9.16
C VAL A 223 6.39 18.82 -7.87
N GLY A 224 7.56 18.17 -7.85
CA GLY A 224 8.47 18.15 -6.72
C GLY A 224 8.52 16.81 -5.99
N PHE A 225 8.16 15.71 -6.65
CA PHE A 225 8.44 14.36 -6.15
C PHE A 225 9.93 14.02 -6.26
N ASP A 226 10.41 13.15 -5.40
CA ASP A 226 11.81 12.72 -5.31
C ASP A 226 12.04 11.32 -5.91
N SER A 227 11.02 10.48 -5.94
CA SER A 227 11.05 9.14 -6.53
C SER A 227 9.67 8.70 -7.01
N VAL A 228 9.64 7.63 -7.79
CA VAL A 228 8.41 6.97 -8.23
C VAL A 228 8.41 5.50 -7.84
N THR A 229 7.23 4.95 -7.57
CA THR A 229 7.02 3.53 -7.26
C THR A 229 5.59 3.11 -7.61
N HIS A 230 5.25 1.86 -7.31
CA HIS A 230 3.88 1.35 -7.40
C HIS A 230 3.46 0.72 -6.07
N TYR A 231 2.15 0.62 -5.83
CA TYR A 231 1.61 -0.21 -4.76
C TYR A 231 1.57 -1.66 -5.24
N VAL A 232 0.66 -2.00 -6.15
CA VAL A 232 0.62 -3.32 -6.79
C VAL A 232 0.89 -3.18 -8.29
N LEU A 233 2.11 -3.51 -8.71
CA LEU A 233 2.48 -3.58 -10.12
C LEU A 233 2.59 -5.06 -10.52
N LEU A 234 1.47 -5.77 -10.66
CA LEU A 234 1.43 -7.18 -11.04
C LEU A 234 0.42 -7.46 -12.17
N PRO A 235 -0.91 -7.29 -11.99
CA PRO A 235 -1.84 -7.65 -13.05
C PRO A 235 -1.83 -6.66 -14.22
N GLU A 236 -2.28 -7.12 -15.36
CA GLU A 236 -2.67 -6.28 -16.47
C GLU A 236 -4.15 -5.93 -16.34
N TRP A 237 -4.45 -4.69 -15.94
CA TRP A 237 -5.80 -4.25 -15.61
C TRP A 237 -6.81 -4.36 -16.74
N ARG A 238 -6.35 -4.36 -18.00
CA ARG A 238 -7.17 -4.53 -19.22
C ARG A 238 -6.84 -5.83 -19.94
N GLY A 239 -6.14 -6.74 -19.27
CA GLY A 239 -5.75 -8.04 -19.80
C GLY A 239 -6.83 -9.12 -19.59
N PRO A 240 -6.50 -10.37 -19.87
CA PRO A 240 -7.41 -11.49 -19.67
C PRO A 240 -7.80 -11.67 -18.21
N PHE A 241 -8.94 -12.32 -17.98
CA PHE A 241 -9.46 -12.58 -16.62
C PHE A 241 -8.46 -13.33 -15.73
N LEU A 242 -7.89 -14.43 -16.23
CA LEU A 242 -6.87 -15.20 -15.55
C LEU A 242 -5.50 -14.87 -16.13
N GLN A 243 -4.56 -14.55 -15.26
CA GLN A 243 -3.20 -14.18 -15.64
C GLN A 243 -2.19 -15.01 -14.84
N ASP A 244 -1.15 -15.50 -15.50
CA ASP A 244 -0.08 -16.26 -14.86
C ASP A 244 0.87 -15.34 -14.09
N TYR A 245 1.15 -15.70 -12.84
CA TYR A 245 1.98 -14.89 -11.93
C TYR A 245 3.39 -14.64 -12.48
N ALA A 246 4.09 -15.71 -12.91
CA ALA A 246 5.47 -15.59 -13.34
C ALA A 246 5.60 -14.72 -14.59
N THR A 247 4.65 -14.86 -15.52
CA THR A 247 4.56 -14.04 -16.73
C THR A 247 4.33 -12.56 -16.38
N CYS A 248 3.36 -12.28 -15.50
CA CYS A 248 3.08 -10.91 -15.06
C CYS A 248 4.29 -10.29 -14.35
N ALA A 249 4.89 -10.98 -13.38
CA ALA A 249 6.02 -10.48 -12.61
C ALA A 249 7.24 -10.19 -13.51
N ALA A 250 7.53 -11.08 -14.47
CA ALA A 250 8.63 -10.87 -15.42
C ALA A 250 8.40 -9.65 -16.32
N ARG A 251 7.18 -9.48 -16.85
CA ARG A 251 6.81 -8.33 -17.67
C ARG A 251 6.93 -7.03 -16.89
N ARG A 252 6.39 -6.98 -15.67
CA ARG A 252 6.41 -5.78 -14.82
C ARG A 252 7.83 -5.38 -14.43
N ALA A 253 8.71 -6.34 -14.18
CA ALA A 253 10.12 -6.04 -13.96
C ALA A 253 10.78 -5.35 -15.17
N GLY A 254 10.37 -5.69 -16.39
CA GLY A 254 10.83 -5.04 -17.61
C GLY A 254 10.38 -3.58 -17.78
N GLU A 255 9.32 -3.17 -17.08
CA GLU A 255 8.75 -1.81 -17.17
C GLU A 255 9.49 -0.80 -16.27
N TRP A 256 10.16 -1.22 -15.19
CA TRP A 256 10.75 -0.34 -14.15
C TRP A 256 11.68 0.74 -14.71
N ALA A 257 12.61 0.35 -15.56
CA ALA A 257 13.53 1.31 -16.18
C ALA A 257 12.82 2.30 -17.12
N GLY A 258 11.73 1.86 -17.76
CA GLY A 258 10.87 2.72 -18.59
C GLY A 258 10.17 3.79 -17.75
N VAL A 259 9.60 3.40 -16.61
CA VAL A 259 8.95 4.32 -15.66
C VAL A 259 9.95 5.33 -15.11
N ALA A 260 11.14 4.88 -14.69
CA ALA A 260 12.21 5.77 -14.21
C ALA A 260 12.57 6.84 -15.25
N ARG A 261 12.78 6.42 -16.50
CA ARG A 261 13.08 7.36 -17.60
C ARG A 261 11.94 8.32 -17.87
N ALA A 262 10.70 7.84 -17.90
CA ALA A 262 9.53 8.69 -18.15
C ALA A 262 9.33 9.73 -17.05
N ALA A 263 9.57 9.35 -15.80
CA ALA A 263 9.47 10.26 -14.64
C ALA A 263 10.67 11.23 -14.53
N GLY A 264 11.81 10.87 -15.08
CA GLY A 264 13.08 11.58 -14.84
C GLY A 264 13.52 11.52 -13.36
N LEU A 265 13.07 10.48 -12.64
CA LEU A 265 13.29 10.24 -11.21
C LEU A 265 13.69 8.79 -10.95
N PRO A 266 14.39 8.48 -9.83
CA PRO A 266 14.61 7.11 -9.41
C PRO A 266 13.29 6.36 -9.26
N TYR A 267 13.26 5.11 -9.77
CA TYR A 267 12.17 4.19 -9.54
C TYR A 267 12.53 3.21 -8.42
N VAL A 268 11.67 3.08 -7.43
CA VAL A 268 11.79 2.09 -6.35
C VAL A 268 10.88 0.91 -6.70
N PRO A 269 11.43 -0.29 -6.95
CA PRO A 269 10.61 -1.43 -7.36
C PRO A 269 9.67 -1.87 -6.24
N SER A 270 8.44 -2.23 -6.63
CA SER A 270 7.46 -2.89 -5.78
C SER A 270 7.12 -4.25 -6.36
N VAL A 271 7.08 -5.28 -5.51
CA VAL A 271 6.79 -6.67 -5.87
C VAL A 271 5.60 -7.15 -5.06
N ALA A 272 4.60 -7.72 -5.74
CA ALA A 272 3.41 -8.29 -5.08
C ALA A 272 3.51 -9.81 -4.98
N THR A 273 2.95 -10.39 -3.92
CA THR A 273 2.86 -11.86 -3.74
C THR A 273 1.76 -12.50 -4.59
N GLY A 274 0.76 -11.72 -5.02
CA GLY A 274 -0.37 -12.16 -5.82
C GLY A 274 -1.30 -11.02 -6.17
N TRP A 275 -2.44 -11.35 -6.78
CA TRP A 275 -3.57 -10.44 -6.96
C TRP A 275 -4.86 -11.23 -7.16
N ASP A 276 -5.79 -11.10 -6.24
CA ASP A 276 -7.13 -11.67 -6.32
C ASP A 276 -8.10 -10.90 -5.41
N ALA A 277 -8.78 -9.91 -5.95
CA ALA A 277 -9.73 -9.08 -5.20
C ALA A 277 -11.14 -9.70 -5.13
N SER A 278 -11.29 -11.01 -5.41
CA SER A 278 -12.57 -11.71 -5.35
C SER A 278 -13.32 -11.55 -4.02
N PRO A 279 -12.66 -11.52 -2.85
CA PRO A 279 -13.36 -11.26 -1.58
C PRO A 279 -14.18 -9.98 -1.58
N ARG A 280 -13.69 -8.91 -2.19
CA ARG A 280 -14.39 -7.63 -2.31
C ARG A 280 -15.58 -7.66 -3.28
N GLY A 281 -15.72 -8.72 -4.07
CA GLY A 281 -16.85 -8.95 -4.96
C GLY A 281 -17.92 -9.91 -4.42
N ALA A 282 -17.72 -10.48 -3.23
CA ALA A 282 -18.56 -11.55 -2.69
C ALA A 282 -20.03 -11.14 -2.51
N ASP A 283 -20.31 -9.89 -2.16
CA ASP A 283 -21.67 -9.39 -1.89
C ASP A 283 -22.50 -9.02 -3.12
N PHE A 284 -21.93 -9.11 -4.33
CA PHE A 284 -22.60 -8.63 -5.56
C PHE A 284 -23.41 -9.70 -6.31
N GLY A 285 -23.59 -10.87 -5.73
CA GLY A 285 -24.32 -11.97 -6.36
C GLY A 285 -23.59 -12.57 -7.57
N PRO A 286 -24.31 -13.30 -8.44
CA PRO A 286 -23.70 -14.11 -9.51
C PRO A 286 -23.14 -13.30 -10.70
N GLY A 287 -23.46 -12.01 -10.82
CA GLY A 287 -22.93 -11.15 -11.89
C GLY A 287 -21.44 -10.91 -11.72
N ARG A 288 -20.64 -11.17 -12.77
CA ARG A 288 -19.18 -11.03 -12.76
C ARG A 288 -18.73 -10.06 -13.86
N PRO A 289 -18.80 -8.74 -13.62
CA PRO A 289 -18.29 -7.77 -14.60
C PRO A 289 -16.79 -8.00 -14.84
N ASP A 290 -16.34 -7.76 -16.06
CA ASP A 290 -14.93 -7.80 -16.43
C ASP A 290 -14.19 -6.54 -15.94
N LYS A 291 -14.19 -6.35 -14.63
CA LYS A 291 -13.56 -5.21 -13.94
C LYS A 291 -13.33 -5.55 -12.46
N TYR A 292 -12.52 -4.73 -11.81
CA TYR A 292 -12.35 -4.76 -10.35
C TYR A 292 -13.71 -4.72 -9.62
N PRO A 293 -13.93 -5.56 -8.59
CA PRO A 293 -12.96 -6.49 -7.97
C PRO A 293 -12.94 -7.91 -8.59
N TRP A 294 -13.73 -8.20 -9.64
CA TRP A 294 -13.90 -9.54 -10.17
C TRP A 294 -12.83 -9.95 -11.20
N SER A 295 -12.21 -8.97 -11.84
CA SER A 295 -11.20 -9.15 -12.88
C SER A 295 -10.14 -8.05 -12.79
N PRO A 296 -8.86 -8.35 -13.07
CA PRO A 296 -8.29 -9.69 -13.31
C PRO A 296 -8.02 -10.48 -12.03
N VAL A 297 -7.73 -11.78 -12.14
CA VAL A 297 -7.20 -12.65 -11.09
C VAL A 297 -5.86 -13.22 -11.56
N VAL A 298 -4.82 -13.07 -10.74
CA VAL A 298 -3.52 -13.69 -10.97
C VAL A 298 -3.51 -15.06 -10.31
N VAL A 299 -3.09 -16.07 -11.08
CA VAL A 299 -3.02 -17.48 -10.66
C VAL A 299 -1.60 -18.00 -10.79
N GLY A 300 -1.29 -19.12 -10.14
CA GLY A 300 0.07 -19.69 -10.17
C GLY A 300 1.05 -18.94 -9.27
N GLU A 301 0.53 -18.12 -8.35
CA GLU A 301 1.33 -17.51 -7.31
C GLU A 301 1.98 -18.59 -6.43
N HIS A 302 3.31 -18.47 -6.23
CA HIS A 302 4.09 -19.38 -5.41
C HIS A 302 5.26 -18.65 -4.75
N PRO A 303 5.65 -19.00 -3.50
CA PRO A 303 6.77 -18.37 -2.82
C PRO A 303 8.08 -18.34 -3.62
N GLU A 304 8.39 -19.39 -4.38
CA GLU A 304 9.58 -19.43 -5.24
C GLU A 304 9.55 -18.38 -6.35
N HIS A 305 8.43 -18.24 -7.06
CA HIS A 305 8.27 -17.21 -8.09
C HIS A 305 8.34 -15.80 -7.50
N PHE A 306 7.80 -15.61 -6.30
CA PHE A 306 7.91 -14.35 -5.57
C PHE A 306 9.37 -14.07 -5.17
N ALA A 307 10.12 -15.07 -4.68
CA ALA A 307 11.54 -14.93 -4.36
C ALA A 307 12.36 -14.48 -5.58
N GLU A 308 12.10 -15.08 -6.76
CA GLU A 308 12.74 -14.68 -8.02
C GLU A 308 12.42 -13.21 -8.39
N ALA A 309 11.14 -12.82 -8.27
CA ALA A 309 10.72 -11.45 -8.56
C ALA A 309 11.39 -10.45 -7.58
N LEU A 310 11.45 -10.79 -6.30
CA LEU A 310 12.09 -9.97 -5.27
C LEU A 310 13.61 -9.87 -5.48
N ALA A 311 14.28 -10.97 -5.87
CA ALA A 311 15.71 -10.95 -6.22
C ALA A 311 16.00 -10.07 -7.45
N ARG A 312 15.09 -10.02 -8.44
CA ARG A 312 15.18 -9.05 -9.57
C ARG A 312 15.05 -7.61 -9.08
N ALA A 313 14.11 -7.36 -8.16
CA ALA A 313 13.91 -6.05 -7.56
C ALA A 313 15.13 -5.58 -6.76
N HIS A 314 15.76 -6.49 -6.02
CA HIS A 314 17.01 -6.20 -5.31
C HIS A 314 18.14 -5.79 -6.26
N ARG A 315 18.35 -6.53 -7.36
CA ARG A 315 19.36 -6.17 -8.36
C ARG A 315 19.08 -4.81 -8.99
N PHE A 316 17.82 -4.55 -9.36
CA PHE A 316 17.45 -3.26 -9.93
C PHE A 316 17.67 -2.11 -8.94
N ALA A 317 17.29 -2.29 -7.67
CA ALA A 317 17.42 -1.27 -6.63
C ALA A 317 18.89 -1.01 -6.26
N ALA A 318 19.79 -1.99 -6.40
CA ALA A 318 21.22 -1.82 -6.14
C ALA A 318 21.86 -0.81 -7.10
N ASP A 319 21.35 -0.69 -8.32
CA ASP A 319 21.81 0.25 -9.34
C ASP A 319 21.09 1.60 -9.29
N ALA A 320 20.10 1.76 -8.38
CA ALA A 320 19.30 2.98 -8.30
C ALA A 320 20.04 4.11 -7.56
N PRO A 321 19.93 5.37 -8.01
CA PRO A 321 20.65 6.52 -7.45
C PRO A 321 20.01 7.08 -6.17
N LEU A 322 19.45 6.23 -5.30
CA LEU A 322 18.76 6.65 -4.06
C LEU A 322 19.68 6.69 -2.81
N GLY A 323 20.92 6.26 -2.94
CA GLY A 323 21.85 6.12 -1.82
C GLY A 323 21.65 4.79 -1.09
N ASP A 324 20.54 4.61 -0.39
CA ASP A 324 20.21 3.36 0.28
C ASP A 324 19.21 2.55 -0.57
N PRO A 325 19.59 1.35 -1.08
CA PRO A 325 18.71 0.54 -1.89
C PRO A 325 17.45 0.12 -1.13
N LEU A 326 16.29 0.42 -1.70
CA LEU A 326 14.95 0.17 -1.14
C LEU A 326 14.09 -0.62 -2.12
N VAL A 327 13.36 -1.61 -1.61
CA VAL A 327 12.37 -2.40 -2.35
C VAL A 327 11.09 -2.43 -1.56
N PHE A 328 9.95 -2.24 -2.21
CA PHE A 328 8.65 -2.42 -1.60
C PHE A 328 8.07 -3.80 -1.87
N VAL A 329 7.27 -4.29 -0.94
CA VAL A 329 6.44 -5.48 -1.11
C VAL A 329 4.98 -5.09 -0.90
N ALA A 330 4.16 -5.42 -1.85
CA ALA A 330 2.71 -5.37 -1.76
C ALA A 330 2.17 -6.77 -1.46
N SER A 331 1.71 -6.98 -0.26
CA SER A 331 1.76 -6.14 0.92
C SER A 331 2.07 -7.00 2.15
N TRP A 332 2.03 -6.42 3.33
CA TRP A 332 2.08 -7.19 4.58
C TRP A 332 0.80 -8.02 4.75
N ASN A 333 -0.37 -7.39 4.54
CA ASN A 333 -1.65 -7.94 5.00
C ASN A 333 -2.89 -7.58 4.15
N GLU A 334 -2.79 -7.33 2.85
CA GLU A 334 -3.95 -7.03 2.01
C GLU A 334 -4.69 -8.32 1.57
N TRP A 335 -5.25 -9.04 2.56
CA TRP A 335 -5.91 -10.33 2.37
C TRP A 335 -7.10 -10.29 1.41
N SER A 336 -7.87 -9.21 1.45
CA SER A 336 -9.07 -9.05 0.62
C SER A 336 -8.78 -8.76 -0.86
N GLU A 337 -7.51 -8.41 -1.19
CA GLU A 337 -7.03 -8.28 -2.57
C GLU A 337 -6.03 -9.39 -2.95
N GLY A 338 -5.80 -10.35 -2.06
CA GLY A 338 -5.02 -11.55 -2.35
C GLY A 338 -3.51 -11.33 -2.49
N HIS A 339 -2.96 -10.26 -1.88
CA HIS A 339 -1.52 -10.05 -1.78
C HIS A 339 -1.11 -9.75 -0.32
N TYR A 340 -0.35 -10.65 0.25
CA TYR A 340 0.06 -10.56 1.65
C TYR A 340 1.33 -11.38 1.91
N LEU A 341 2.11 -10.98 2.92
CA LEU A 341 3.27 -11.72 3.42
C LEU A 341 2.96 -12.51 4.68
N GLU A 342 1.89 -12.17 5.41
CA GLU A 342 1.49 -12.91 6.60
C GLU A 342 1.28 -14.40 6.28
N PRO A 343 1.66 -15.32 7.19
CA PRO A 343 1.53 -16.75 6.94
C PRO A 343 0.09 -17.19 6.68
N ASP A 344 -0.08 -18.06 5.69
CA ASP A 344 -1.36 -18.66 5.31
C ASP A 344 -1.37 -20.19 5.47
N GLN A 345 -2.56 -20.80 5.39
CA GLN A 345 -2.67 -22.25 5.49
C GLN A 345 -2.14 -22.99 4.26
N ARG A 346 -2.02 -22.31 3.09
CA ARG A 346 -1.58 -22.92 1.85
C ARG A 346 -0.06 -23.09 1.79
N PHE A 347 0.67 -22.06 2.19
CA PHE A 347 2.12 -22.01 2.07
C PHE A 347 2.86 -21.90 3.41
N GLY A 348 2.13 -21.91 4.55
CA GLY A 348 2.75 -21.73 5.86
C GLY A 348 3.47 -20.40 5.96
N HIS A 349 4.75 -20.42 6.27
CA HIS A 349 5.65 -19.25 6.29
C HIS A 349 6.35 -18.98 4.94
N GLY A 350 5.96 -19.66 3.88
CA GLY A 350 6.68 -19.65 2.60
C GLY A 350 6.92 -18.26 2.00
N TRP A 351 5.96 -17.33 2.14
CA TRP A 351 6.16 -15.94 1.68
C TRP A 351 7.27 -15.23 2.44
N LEU A 352 7.34 -15.41 3.75
CA LEU A 352 8.38 -14.83 4.61
C LEU A 352 9.73 -15.49 4.38
N GLU A 353 9.76 -16.80 4.18
CA GLU A 353 10.97 -17.55 3.82
C GLU A 353 11.51 -17.08 2.47
N ALA A 354 10.62 -16.77 1.50
CA ALA A 354 10.99 -16.21 0.22
C ALA A 354 11.62 -14.81 0.35
N VAL A 355 11.11 -13.95 1.25
CA VAL A 355 11.76 -12.66 1.55
C VAL A 355 13.18 -12.87 2.05
N ARG A 356 13.38 -13.81 2.97
CA ARG A 356 14.69 -14.10 3.54
C ARG A 356 15.65 -14.69 2.49
N ALA A 357 15.16 -15.60 1.65
CA ALA A 357 15.96 -16.26 0.62
C ALA A 357 16.38 -15.31 -0.53
N ALA A 358 15.56 -14.30 -0.83
CA ALA A 358 15.85 -13.35 -1.91
C ALA A 358 16.84 -12.25 -1.52
N ARG A 359 17.25 -12.17 -0.25
CA ARG A 359 18.26 -11.20 0.20
C ARG A 359 19.61 -11.43 -0.46
N PRO A 360 20.30 -10.37 -0.92
CA PRO A 360 21.64 -10.47 -1.50
C PRO A 360 22.71 -10.88 -0.48
#